data_93acd316eef040d39c14f4221ee84c8e
#
_entry.id   93acd316eef040d39c14f4221ee84c8e
#
_cell.length_a   1.000
_cell.length_b   1.000
_cell.length_c   1.000
_cell.angle_alpha   90.00
_cell.angle_beta   90.00
_cell.angle_gamma   90.00
#
_symmetry.space_group_name_H-M   'P 1'
#
loop_
_entity.id
_entity.type
_entity.pdbx_description
1 polymer ?
#
loop_
_entity_poly.entity_id
_entity_poly.type
_entity_poly.pdbx_seq_one_letter_code
_entity_poly.pdbx_strand_id
1 'polypeptide(L)'
;MVPPPLDLPAVAFLRQTAGMESQLTNISHVIQLAVAPVFLLTAIATLINALNTRLGRIVDRRRVVQERLPMQAPDAAAIGQIEIRMLVRRSRLVYHAIFCAVLSALLVCLVVAGAFLGALLGVDIARSVAALFIAAMLAMIAALGLFLREVFLAVRSATHNQL
;
A
#
# COMPACT_ATOMS: atom_id res chain seq x y z
N MET A 1 37.94 -40.13 37.98
CA MET A 1 37.17 -40.88 36.95
C MET A 1 36.96 -39.92 35.78
N VAL A 2 37.82 -40.03 34.75
CA VAL A 2 37.79 -39.14 33.56
C VAL A 2 36.75 -39.70 32.63
N PRO A 3 35.78 -38.91 32.11
CA PRO A 3 34.81 -39.39 31.16
C PRO A 3 35.51 -39.80 29.85
N PRO A 4 35.06 -40.82 29.15
CA PRO A 4 35.64 -41.26 27.90
C PRO A 4 35.59 -40.18 26.85
N PRO A 5 36.59 -40.07 25.95
CA PRO A 5 36.56 -39.08 24.87
C PRO A 5 35.36 -39.38 23.95
N LEU A 6 34.55 -38.35 23.70
CA LEU A 6 33.44 -38.44 22.72
C LEU A 6 34.00 -38.87 21.38
N ASP A 7 33.45 -39.95 20.82
CA ASP A 7 33.87 -40.51 19.55
C ASP A 7 33.80 -39.42 18.44
N LEU A 8 34.91 -39.24 17.73
CA LEU A 8 35.05 -38.27 16.62
C LEU A 8 33.86 -38.28 15.63
N PRO A 9 33.29 -39.44 15.24
CA PRO A 9 32.15 -39.47 14.35
C PRO A 9 30.86 -38.86 14.97
N ALA A 10 30.66 -39.04 16.30
CA ALA A 10 29.49 -38.48 16.98
C ALA A 10 29.55 -36.94 17.06
N VAL A 11 30.71 -36.38 17.30
CA VAL A 11 30.94 -34.92 17.31
C VAL A 11 30.77 -34.33 15.91
N ALA A 12 31.25 -35.02 14.86
CA ALA A 12 31.08 -34.61 13.48
C ALA A 12 29.57 -34.64 13.07
N PHE A 13 28.82 -35.66 13.46
CA PHE A 13 27.39 -35.77 13.21
C PHE A 13 26.61 -34.66 13.92
N LEU A 14 26.88 -34.37 15.20
CA LEU A 14 26.25 -33.28 15.96
C LEU A 14 26.55 -31.91 15.35
N ARG A 15 27.75 -31.67 14.84
CA ARG A 15 28.14 -30.44 14.16
C ARG A 15 27.39 -30.28 12.82
N GLN A 16 27.20 -31.37 12.10
CA GLN A 16 26.47 -31.37 10.83
C GLN A 16 24.97 -31.13 11.03
N THR A 17 24.37 -31.74 12.05
CA THR A 17 22.95 -31.49 12.40
C THR A 17 22.72 -30.07 12.89
N ALA A 18 23.59 -29.54 13.75
CA ALA A 18 23.54 -28.14 14.20
C ALA A 18 23.70 -27.13 13.03
N GLY A 19 24.53 -27.45 12.03
CA GLY A 19 24.66 -26.66 10.81
C GLY A 19 23.40 -26.66 9.95
N MET A 20 22.74 -27.81 9.82
CA MET A 20 21.48 -27.93 9.10
C MET A 20 20.34 -27.21 9.82
N GLU A 21 20.25 -27.33 11.14
CA GLU A 21 19.22 -26.61 11.93
C GLU A 21 19.39 -25.08 11.84
N SER A 22 20.62 -24.57 11.86
CA SER A 22 20.88 -23.12 11.70
C SER A 22 20.50 -22.63 10.30
N GLN A 23 20.72 -23.41 9.25
CA GLN A 23 20.30 -23.08 7.89
C GLN A 23 18.78 -23.12 7.74
N LEU A 24 18.08 -24.11 8.27
CA LEU A 24 16.64 -24.20 8.24
C LEU A 24 15.98 -23.03 9.00
N THR A 25 16.56 -22.64 10.15
CA THR A 25 16.07 -21.49 10.92
C THR A 25 16.27 -20.18 10.15
N ASN A 26 17.41 -20.00 9.48
CA ASN A 26 17.67 -18.83 8.64
C ASN A 26 16.71 -18.75 7.45
N ILE A 27 16.45 -19.86 6.77
CA ILE A 27 15.51 -19.91 5.63
C ILE A 27 14.08 -19.58 6.07
N SER A 28 13.62 -20.14 7.18
CA SER A 28 12.29 -19.85 7.71
C SER A 28 12.14 -18.38 8.13
N HIS A 29 13.20 -17.78 8.69
CA HIS A 29 13.23 -16.37 9.05
C HIS A 29 13.16 -15.45 7.82
N VAL A 30 13.91 -15.77 6.76
CA VAL A 30 13.87 -15.03 5.48
C VAL A 30 12.48 -15.12 4.84
N ILE A 31 11.85 -16.30 4.85
CA ILE A 31 10.50 -16.47 4.34
C ILE A 31 9.49 -15.63 5.13
N GLN A 32 9.57 -15.65 6.47
CA GLN A 32 8.69 -14.85 7.32
C GLN A 32 8.85 -13.33 7.07
N LEU A 33 10.07 -12.85 6.86
CA LEU A 33 10.34 -11.45 6.53
C LEU A 33 9.77 -11.05 5.16
N ALA A 34 9.70 -11.98 4.21
CA ALA A 34 9.16 -11.72 2.87
C ALA A 34 7.62 -11.76 2.81
N VAL A 35 6.97 -12.53 3.67
CA VAL A 35 5.51 -12.74 3.65
C VAL A 35 4.75 -11.46 4.04
N ALA A 36 5.18 -10.75 5.07
CA ALA A 36 4.50 -9.55 5.55
C ALA A 36 4.40 -8.43 4.49
N PRO A 37 5.48 -8.06 3.76
CA PRO A 37 5.40 -7.10 2.66
C PRO A 37 4.46 -7.54 1.52
N VAL A 38 4.39 -8.84 1.21
CA VAL A 38 3.49 -9.35 0.15
C VAL A 38 2.02 -9.14 0.53
N PHE A 39 1.63 -9.42 1.77
CA PHE A 39 0.28 -9.13 2.25
C PHE A 39 -0.02 -7.63 2.24
N LEU A 40 0.94 -6.80 2.60
CA LEU A 40 0.79 -5.34 2.54
C LEU A 40 0.58 -4.86 1.11
N LEU A 41 1.35 -5.36 0.14
CA LEU A 41 1.17 -5.04 -1.29
C LEU A 41 -0.20 -5.47 -1.81
N THR A 42 -0.71 -6.63 -1.40
CA THR A 42 -2.06 -7.09 -1.74
C THR A 42 -3.13 -6.16 -1.18
N ALA A 43 -2.98 -5.72 0.07
CA ALA A 43 -3.89 -4.75 0.69
C ALA A 43 -3.87 -3.40 -0.05
N ILE A 44 -2.68 -2.90 -0.43
CA ILE A 44 -2.54 -1.67 -1.21
C ILE A 44 -3.20 -1.82 -2.59
N ALA A 45 -3.00 -2.94 -3.28
CA ALA A 45 -3.63 -3.21 -4.58
C ALA A 45 -5.16 -3.21 -4.48
N THR A 46 -5.71 -3.81 -3.42
CA THR A 46 -7.15 -3.79 -3.15
C THR A 46 -7.68 -2.37 -2.91
N LEU A 47 -6.94 -1.56 -2.15
CA LEU A 47 -7.28 -0.15 -1.94
C LEU A 47 -7.26 0.64 -3.25
N ILE A 48 -6.23 0.47 -4.08
CA ILE A 48 -6.13 1.13 -5.40
C ILE A 48 -7.33 0.75 -6.27
N ASN A 49 -7.73 -0.52 -6.30
CA ASN A 49 -8.89 -0.97 -7.07
C ASN A 49 -10.20 -0.32 -6.58
N ALA A 50 -10.40 -0.22 -5.27
CA ALA A 50 -11.54 0.48 -4.69
C ALA A 50 -11.55 1.98 -5.05
N LEU A 51 -10.39 2.64 -5.02
CA LEU A 51 -10.23 4.05 -5.41
C LEU A 51 -10.52 4.26 -6.90
N ASN A 52 -10.03 3.38 -7.78
CA ASN A 52 -10.28 3.44 -9.23
C ASN A 52 -11.76 3.27 -9.56
N THR A 53 -12.44 2.34 -8.89
CA THR A 53 -13.89 2.14 -9.06
C THR A 53 -14.67 3.40 -8.69
N ARG A 54 -14.30 4.08 -7.60
CA ARG A 54 -14.91 5.36 -7.19
C ARG A 54 -14.59 6.48 -8.16
N LEU A 55 -13.35 6.56 -8.63
CA LEU A 55 -12.93 7.55 -9.61
C LEU A 55 -13.74 7.41 -10.91
N GLY A 56 -13.92 6.19 -11.41
CA GLY A 56 -14.75 5.91 -12.58
C GLY A 56 -16.15 6.51 -12.44
N ARG A 57 -16.83 6.21 -11.33
CA ARG A 57 -18.18 6.77 -11.07
C ARG A 57 -18.23 8.30 -11.04
N ILE A 58 -17.21 8.95 -10.48
CA ILE A 58 -17.11 10.42 -10.44
C ILE A 58 -16.93 10.98 -11.86
N VAL A 59 -16.05 10.36 -12.65
CA VAL A 59 -15.77 10.78 -14.03
C VAL A 59 -16.98 10.56 -14.92
N ASP A 60 -17.67 9.42 -14.82
CA ASP A 60 -18.89 9.11 -15.58
C ASP A 60 -20.00 10.12 -15.27
N ARG A 61 -20.23 10.39 -14.00
CA ARG A 61 -21.21 11.40 -13.58
C ARG A 61 -20.88 12.79 -14.13
N ARG A 62 -19.60 13.17 -14.06
CA ARG A 62 -19.15 14.45 -14.61
C ARG A 62 -19.39 14.53 -16.12
N ARG A 63 -19.15 13.47 -16.86
CA ARG A 63 -19.39 13.41 -18.31
C ARG A 63 -20.86 13.61 -18.64
N VAL A 64 -21.74 12.89 -17.97
CA VAL A 64 -23.20 13.03 -18.15
C VAL A 64 -23.67 14.46 -17.88
N VAL A 65 -23.19 15.10 -16.83
CA VAL A 65 -23.54 16.50 -16.51
C VAL A 65 -23.03 17.45 -17.59
N GLN A 66 -21.78 17.26 -18.07
CA GLN A 66 -21.18 18.08 -19.13
C GLN A 66 -21.94 17.98 -20.45
N GLU A 67 -22.41 16.78 -20.82
CA GLU A 67 -23.16 16.56 -22.06
C GLU A 67 -24.55 17.22 -22.03
N ARG A 68 -25.17 17.37 -20.87
CA ARG A 68 -26.50 18.00 -20.69
C ARG A 68 -26.45 19.52 -20.60
N LEU A 69 -25.32 20.12 -20.20
CA LEU A 69 -25.19 21.56 -20.01
C LEU A 69 -25.63 22.42 -21.20
N PRO A 70 -25.27 22.09 -22.47
CA PRO A 70 -25.64 22.93 -23.62
C PRO A 70 -27.14 22.96 -23.92
N MET A 71 -27.90 21.99 -23.41
CA MET A 71 -29.34 21.81 -23.68
C MET A 71 -30.22 22.39 -22.56
N GLN A 72 -29.65 22.97 -21.52
CA GLN A 72 -30.36 23.45 -20.34
C GLN A 72 -30.58 24.96 -20.37
N ALA A 73 -31.67 25.40 -19.73
CA ALA A 73 -31.93 26.84 -19.49
C ALA A 73 -30.78 27.44 -18.63
N PRO A 74 -30.51 28.76 -18.72
CA PRO A 74 -29.38 29.42 -18.05
C PRO A 74 -29.28 29.13 -16.55
N ASP A 75 -30.39 29.09 -15.84
CA ASP A 75 -30.42 28.82 -14.39
C ASP A 75 -30.03 27.36 -14.08
N ALA A 76 -30.54 26.40 -14.86
CA ALA A 76 -30.17 24.99 -14.73
C ALA A 76 -28.72 24.73 -15.12
N ALA A 77 -28.17 25.45 -16.11
CA ALA A 77 -26.77 25.39 -16.50
C ALA A 77 -25.85 25.91 -15.39
N ALA A 78 -26.24 26.95 -14.65
CA ALA A 78 -25.49 27.44 -13.50
C ALA A 78 -25.36 26.39 -12.38
N ILE A 79 -26.44 25.68 -12.08
CA ILE A 79 -26.46 24.56 -11.11
C ILE A 79 -25.54 23.43 -11.58
N GLY A 80 -25.60 23.06 -12.87
CA GLY A 80 -24.75 22.04 -13.46
C GLY A 80 -23.25 22.38 -13.37
N GLN A 81 -22.88 23.65 -13.54
CA GLN A 81 -21.50 24.10 -13.36
C GLN A 81 -21.00 23.98 -11.92
N ILE A 82 -21.87 24.23 -10.93
CA ILE A 82 -21.54 24.03 -9.51
C ILE A 82 -21.30 22.52 -9.24
N GLU A 83 -22.16 21.64 -9.77
CA GLU A 83 -22.00 20.19 -9.63
C GLU A 83 -20.66 19.73 -10.24
N ILE A 84 -20.31 20.20 -11.44
CA ILE A 84 -19.02 19.87 -12.08
C ILE A 84 -17.85 20.29 -11.20
N ARG A 85 -17.86 21.48 -10.63
CA ARG A 85 -16.78 21.95 -9.73
C ARG A 85 -16.62 21.05 -8.51
N MET A 86 -17.73 20.61 -7.92
CA MET A 86 -17.69 19.66 -6.81
C MET A 86 -17.11 18.30 -7.22
N LEU A 87 -17.51 17.77 -8.38
CA LEU A 87 -17.01 16.51 -8.92
C LEU A 87 -15.49 16.59 -9.23
N VAL A 88 -15.02 17.70 -9.79
CA VAL A 88 -13.59 17.94 -10.04
C VAL A 88 -12.79 17.98 -8.73
N ARG A 89 -13.32 18.64 -7.69
CA ARG A 89 -12.65 18.66 -6.38
C ARG A 89 -12.56 17.25 -5.77
N ARG A 90 -13.62 16.44 -5.88
CA ARG A 90 -13.64 15.05 -5.39
C ARG A 90 -12.68 14.17 -6.18
N SER A 91 -12.66 14.28 -7.52
CA SER A 91 -11.71 13.51 -8.35
C SER A 91 -10.26 13.81 -7.99
N ARG A 92 -9.90 15.06 -7.69
CA ARG A 92 -8.56 15.41 -7.22
C ARG A 92 -8.17 14.69 -5.93
N LEU A 93 -9.08 14.59 -4.97
CA LEU A 93 -8.81 13.86 -3.71
C LEU A 93 -8.53 12.38 -3.98
N VAL A 94 -9.32 11.75 -4.87
CA VAL A 94 -9.11 10.36 -5.25
C VAL A 94 -7.78 10.17 -5.98
N TYR A 95 -7.42 11.07 -6.90
CA TYR A 95 -6.12 11.02 -7.58
C TYR A 95 -4.95 11.11 -6.61
N HIS A 96 -5.00 12.02 -5.63
CA HIS A 96 -3.94 12.10 -4.61
C HIS A 96 -3.92 10.85 -3.71
N ALA A 97 -5.09 10.26 -3.39
CA ALA A 97 -5.15 9.02 -2.64
C ALA A 97 -4.51 7.85 -3.41
N ILE A 98 -4.80 7.73 -4.71
CA ILE A 98 -4.18 6.73 -5.59
C ILE A 98 -2.67 6.96 -5.67
N PHE A 99 -2.23 8.21 -5.85
CA PHE A 99 -0.81 8.56 -5.90
C PHE A 99 -0.08 8.15 -4.61
N CYS A 100 -0.64 8.47 -3.44
CA CYS A 100 -0.06 8.07 -2.15
C CYS A 100 -0.04 6.53 -1.98
N ALA A 101 -1.08 5.83 -2.43
CA ALA A 101 -1.13 4.37 -2.37
C ALA A 101 -0.08 3.72 -3.28
N VAL A 102 0.09 4.21 -4.51
CA VAL A 102 1.12 3.73 -5.44
C VAL A 102 2.52 4.04 -4.91
N LEU A 103 2.73 5.24 -4.36
CA LEU A 103 4.00 5.61 -3.72
C LEU A 103 4.31 4.68 -2.54
N SER A 104 3.32 4.37 -1.70
CA SER A 104 3.48 3.39 -0.62
C SER A 104 3.91 2.02 -1.14
N ALA A 105 3.24 1.50 -2.18
CA ALA A 105 3.61 0.23 -2.80
C ALA A 105 5.05 0.24 -3.34
N LEU A 106 5.46 1.31 -4.01
CA LEU A 106 6.83 1.47 -4.50
C LEU A 106 7.85 1.44 -3.36
N LEU A 107 7.58 2.18 -2.28
CA LEU A 107 8.46 2.19 -1.11
C LEU A 107 8.56 0.82 -0.45
N VAL A 108 7.46 0.05 -0.35
CA VAL A 108 7.48 -1.32 0.15
C VAL A 108 8.34 -2.23 -0.75
N CYS A 109 8.23 -2.10 -2.07
CA CYS A 109 9.10 -2.83 -2.99
C CYS A 109 10.58 -2.48 -2.79
N LEU A 110 10.90 -1.20 -2.57
CA LEU A 110 12.27 -0.74 -2.28
C LEU A 110 12.79 -1.27 -0.92
N VAL A 111 11.92 -1.36 0.08
CA VAL A 111 12.25 -1.99 1.38
C VAL A 111 12.66 -3.44 1.19
N VAL A 112 11.87 -4.22 0.44
CA VAL A 112 12.17 -5.62 0.17
C VAL A 112 13.46 -5.76 -0.62
N ALA A 113 13.58 -5.03 -1.73
CA ALA A 113 14.78 -5.06 -2.56
C ALA A 113 16.03 -4.62 -1.78
N GLY A 114 15.92 -3.56 -0.98
CA GLY A 114 17.01 -3.08 -0.12
C GLY A 114 17.44 -4.13 0.91
N ALA A 115 16.50 -4.78 1.58
CA ALA A 115 16.79 -5.82 2.57
C ALA A 115 17.58 -6.99 1.95
N PHE A 116 17.17 -7.47 0.76
CA PHE A 116 17.88 -8.54 0.05
C PHE A 116 19.25 -8.08 -0.45
N LEU A 117 19.32 -6.85 -0.99
CA LEU A 117 20.60 -6.30 -1.48
C LEU A 117 21.61 -6.10 -0.35
N GLY A 118 21.17 -5.60 0.82
CA GLY A 118 22.01 -5.46 2.00
C GLY A 118 22.55 -6.80 2.48
N ALA A 119 21.70 -7.83 2.52
CA ALA A 119 22.12 -9.19 2.87
C ALA A 119 23.13 -9.77 1.87
N LEU A 120 22.94 -9.52 0.56
CA LEU A 120 23.82 -10.01 -0.49
C LEU A 120 25.20 -9.33 -0.47
N LEU A 121 25.26 -8.02 -0.24
CA LEU A 121 26.49 -7.22 -0.23
C LEU A 121 27.21 -7.21 1.13
N GLY A 122 26.58 -7.76 2.18
CA GLY A 122 27.11 -7.72 3.54
C GLY A 122 27.20 -6.31 4.14
N VAL A 123 26.39 -5.36 3.66
CA VAL A 123 26.37 -3.96 4.11
C VAL A 123 25.22 -3.75 5.09
N ASP A 124 25.50 -3.09 6.22
CA ASP A 124 24.47 -2.73 7.19
C ASP A 124 23.66 -1.50 6.70
N ILE A 125 22.54 -1.77 6.03
CA ILE A 125 21.59 -0.76 5.58
C ILE A 125 20.29 -0.78 6.39
N ALA A 126 20.27 -1.39 7.57
CA ALA A 126 19.08 -1.58 8.40
C ALA A 126 18.35 -0.25 8.68
N ARG A 127 19.09 0.83 8.97
CA ARG A 127 18.50 2.16 9.20
C ARG A 127 17.77 2.72 7.98
N SER A 128 18.37 2.57 6.80
CA SER A 128 17.76 3.05 5.54
C SER A 128 16.51 2.27 5.20
N VAL A 129 16.54 0.96 5.37
CA VAL A 129 15.38 0.07 5.16
C VAL A 129 14.24 0.41 6.14
N ALA A 130 14.56 0.63 7.42
CA ALA A 130 13.60 1.04 8.43
C ALA A 130 12.98 2.42 8.11
N ALA A 131 13.77 3.40 7.69
CA ALA A 131 13.28 4.72 7.29
C ALA A 131 12.36 4.65 6.07
N LEU A 132 12.71 3.85 5.05
CA LEU A 132 11.86 3.60 3.89
C LEU A 132 10.54 2.93 4.27
N PHE A 133 10.58 1.98 5.20
CA PHE A 133 9.36 1.33 5.70
C PHE A 133 8.43 2.32 6.41
N ILE A 134 8.97 3.16 7.28
CA ILE A 134 8.19 4.22 7.95
C ILE A 134 7.59 5.17 6.91
N ALA A 135 8.35 5.59 5.90
CA ALA A 135 7.85 6.44 4.83
C ALA A 135 6.72 5.75 4.03
N ALA A 136 6.84 4.45 3.75
CA ALA A 136 5.79 3.67 3.10
C ALA A 136 4.49 3.65 3.93
N MET A 137 4.60 3.44 5.24
CA MET A 137 3.46 3.43 6.14
C MET A 137 2.80 4.81 6.24
N LEU A 138 3.57 5.89 6.29
CA LEU A 138 3.04 7.25 6.28
C LEU A 138 2.31 7.57 4.97
N ALA A 139 2.84 7.15 3.82
CA ALA A 139 2.18 7.28 2.53
C ALA A 139 0.84 6.51 2.49
N MET A 140 0.79 5.31 3.08
CA MET A 140 -0.42 4.51 3.20
C MET A 140 -1.47 5.18 4.09
N ILE A 141 -1.05 5.72 5.24
CA ILE A 141 -1.94 6.47 6.14
C ILE A 141 -2.50 7.69 5.43
N ALA A 142 -1.69 8.42 4.66
CA ALA A 142 -2.15 9.55 3.87
C ALA A 142 -3.17 9.13 2.81
N ALA A 143 -2.95 8.02 2.10
CA ALA A 143 -3.89 7.48 1.12
C ALA A 143 -5.25 7.14 1.75
N LEU A 144 -5.24 6.45 2.88
CA LEU A 144 -6.46 6.11 3.64
C LEU A 144 -7.17 7.35 4.18
N GLY A 145 -6.44 8.34 4.68
CA GLY A 145 -6.99 9.60 5.16
C GLY A 145 -7.69 10.40 4.06
N LEU A 146 -7.08 10.46 2.87
CA LEU A 146 -7.68 11.10 1.69
C LEU A 146 -8.92 10.33 1.21
N PHE A 147 -8.88 9.01 1.23
CA PHE A 147 -10.03 8.15 0.91
C PHE A 147 -11.18 8.39 1.89
N LEU A 148 -10.90 8.39 3.19
CA LEU A 148 -11.90 8.65 4.22
C LEU A 148 -12.55 10.03 4.04
N ARG A 149 -11.73 11.06 3.77
CA ARG A 149 -12.22 12.42 3.48
C ARG A 149 -13.14 12.45 2.26
N GLU A 150 -12.83 11.73 1.20
CA GLU A 150 -13.68 11.62 0.01
C GLU A 150 -15.02 10.99 0.36
N VAL A 151 -15.03 9.91 1.15
CA VAL A 151 -16.25 9.21 1.59
C VAL A 151 -17.15 10.16 2.39
N PHE A 152 -16.59 10.91 3.33
CA PHE A 152 -17.36 11.90 4.11
C PHE A 152 -17.97 12.99 3.23
N LEU A 153 -17.24 13.48 2.24
CA LEU A 153 -17.77 14.47 1.29
C LEU A 153 -18.90 13.87 0.43
N ALA A 154 -18.77 12.60 0.04
CA ALA A 154 -19.81 11.90 -0.72
C ALA A 154 -21.11 11.75 0.07
N VAL A 155 -21.03 11.34 1.33
CA VAL A 155 -22.20 11.17 2.21
C VAL A 155 -22.90 12.51 2.46
N ARG A 156 -22.14 13.56 2.78
CA ARG A 156 -22.72 14.90 3.00
C ARG A 156 -23.45 15.44 1.78
N SER A 157 -22.93 15.21 0.57
CA SER A 157 -23.62 15.65 -0.66
C SER A 157 -24.90 14.88 -0.95
N ALA A 158 -24.98 13.61 -0.54
CA ALA A 158 -26.18 12.79 -0.71
C ALA A 158 -27.32 13.22 0.23
N THR A 159 -26.99 13.57 1.46
CA THR A 159 -27.99 13.99 2.46
C THR A 159 -28.60 15.38 2.16
N HIS A 160 -27.85 16.26 1.51
CA HIS A 160 -28.33 17.61 1.18
C HIS A 160 -29.30 17.66 -0.03
N ASN A 161 -29.33 16.60 -0.84
CA ASN A 161 -30.21 16.50 -2.02
C ASN A 161 -31.56 15.84 -1.68
N GLN A 162 -31.82 15.45 -0.43
CA GLN A 162 -33.08 14.82 -0.01
C GLN A 162 -33.96 15.73 0.85
N LEU A 163 -33.56 16.98 1.08
CA LEU A 163 -34.34 18.05 1.72
C LEU A 163 -34.73 19.12 0.71
#